data_1e50469fcc009a686545b48077e0f4be
#
_entry.id   1e50469fcc009a686545b48077e0f4be
#
_cell.length_a   1.000
_cell.length_b   1.000
_cell.length_c   1.000
_cell.angle_alpha   90.00
_cell.angle_beta   90.00
_cell.angle_gamma   90.00
#
_symmetry.space_group_name_H-M   'P 1'
#
loop_
_entity.id
_entity.type
_entity.pdbx_description
1 polymer ?
#
loop_
_entity_poly.entity_id
_entity_poly.type
_entity_poly.pdbx_seq_one_letter_code
_entity_poly.pdbx_strand_id
1 'polypeptide(L)'
;MKNYLIFTGVVKKIPNCGVSMKNKLFIERFREVFDKVWIVGVKKSRINLCFFPFQIMHLIWLSLIHPKAIIVVSSNSWESNIIIKALDIFKQTKRIRFWVAGGSFHKFVGESYSIELFKKLFAIYVQSPQMVVAMKQKGFENVYYVPNSKRIDYLPAIQPHQTNNEIKFVFLSRVHPDKGCGLIFDSVKRLNEIVGPQKFSVDFYGEIFPEYRQEFLQLVSSYQNVSYKGFLNLTERDGYDTLAQYDVMLFPTYWHGEGFPGVVIDAYISGLPIIASDWNFNTDVVTESTGVIIPHHDQKRLEEEMMKFIDGEYEINSFRHNCQNTAKEYDNRLVLSEQHLKQIGMIK
;
A
#
# COMPACT_ATOMS: atom_id res chain seq x y z
N MET A 1 -10.74 -21.32 -23.42
CA MET A 1 -12.09 -21.11 -22.80
C MET A 1 -12.20 -19.63 -22.48
N LYS A 2 -13.34 -18.97 -22.76
CA LYS A 2 -13.48 -17.52 -22.49
C LYS A 2 -13.54 -17.27 -20.97
N ASN A 3 -12.73 -16.33 -20.49
CA ASN A 3 -12.65 -15.94 -19.09
C ASN A 3 -13.40 -14.62 -18.87
N TYR A 4 -14.40 -14.62 -17.98
CA TYR A 4 -15.25 -13.48 -17.69
C TYR A 4 -15.11 -13.08 -16.22
N LEU A 5 -15.11 -11.78 -15.93
CA LEU A 5 -14.93 -11.24 -14.60
C LEU A 5 -15.96 -10.15 -14.30
N ILE A 6 -16.53 -10.18 -13.10
CA ILE A 6 -17.32 -9.11 -12.50
C ILE A 6 -16.50 -8.56 -11.33
N PHE A 7 -16.08 -7.31 -11.44
CA PHE A 7 -15.31 -6.63 -10.39
C PHE A 7 -16.22 -5.71 -9.57
N THR A 8 -16.17 -5.85 -8.26
CA THR A 8 -16.82 -4.91 -7.34
C THR A 8 -15.86 -4.43 -6.26
N GLY A 9 -15.91 -3.14 -5.95
CA GLY A 9 -15.03 -2.52 -4.97
C GLY A 9 -15.00 -1.00 -5.10
N VAL A 10 -14.10 -0.37 -4.34
CA VAL A 10 -13.93 1.09 -4.41
C VAL A 10 -13.25 1.48 -5.71
N VAL A 11 -14.05 1.99 -6.66
CA VAL A 11 -13.57 2.45 -7.98
C VAL A 11 -13.83 3.95 -8.10
N LYS A 12 -12.78 4.72 -8.39
CA LYS A 12 -12.84 6.17 -8.62
C LYS A 12 -12.19 6.50 -9.96
N LYS A 13 -12.74 7.49 -10.67
CA LYS A 13 -12.16 8.00 -11.92
C LYS A 13 -10.76 8.57 -11.67
N ILE A 14 -10.62 9.36 -10.60
CA ILE A 14 -9.33 9.84 -10.08
C ILE A 14 -9.13 9.18 -8.72
N PRO A 15 -8.17 8.24 -8.59
CA PRO A 15 -7.88 7.59 -7.32
C PRO A 15 -7.29 8.59 -6.32
N ASN A 16 -7.78 8.54 -5.07
CA ASN A 16 -7.32 9.43 -4.00
C ASN A 16 -6.94 8.67 -2.72
N CYS A 17 -6.85 7.37 -2.77
CA CYS A 17 -6.39 6.54 -1.65
C CYS A 17 -5.80 5.22 -2.18
N GLY A 18 -4.99 4.55 -1.35
CA GLY A 18 -4.30 3.31 -1.72
C GLY A 18 -5.23 2.22 -2.28
N VAL A 19 -6.45 2.06 -1.71
CA VAL A 19 -7.42 1.06 -2.19
C VAL A 19 -7.93 1.38 -3.59
N SER A 20 -8.29 2.65 -3.85
CA SER A 20 -8.79 3.05 -5.18
C SER A 20 -7.71 3.00 -6.25
N MET A 21 -6.45 3.32 -5.88
CA MET A 21 -5.28 3.18 -6.77
C MET A 21 -5.04 1.71 -7.12
N LYS A 22 -4.96 0.85 -6.13
CA LYS A 22 -4.81 -0.61 -6.32
C LYS A 22 -5.91 -1.18 -7.21
N ASN A 23 -7.18 -0.84 -6.94
CA ASN A 23 -8.30 -1.35 -7.73
C ASN A 23 -8.26 -0.88 -9.18
N LYS A 24 -7.79 0.35 -9.44
CA LYS A 24 -7.57 0.85 -10.82
C LYS A 24 -6.54 -0.02 -11.53
N LEU A 25 -5.37 -0.26 -10.93
CA LEU A 25 -4.31 -1.09 -11.51
C LEU A 25 -4.78 -2.54 -11.75
N PHE A 26 -5.56 -3.11 -10.83
CA PHE A 26 -6.14 -4.45 -11.00
C PHE A 26 -7.11 -4.51 -12.16
N ILE A 27 -8.02 -3.53 -12.28
CA ILE A 27 -8.99 -3.47 -13.37
C ILE A 27 -8.26 -3.35 -14.73
N GLU A 28 -7.24 -2.51 -14.80
CA GLU A 28 -6.43 -2.35 -16.01
C GLU A 28 -5.81 -3.69 -16.40
N ARG A 29 -5.13 -4.37 -15.46
CA ARG A 29 -4.51 -5.68 -15.71
C ARG A 29 -5.54 -6.77 -16.03
N PHE A 30 -6.68 -6.80 -15.35
CA PHE A 30 -7.73 -7.78 -15.63
C PHE A 30 -8.35 -7.58 -17.03
N ARG A 31 -8.43 -6.37 -17.55
CA ARG A 31 -8.86 -6.10 -18.93
C ARG A 31 -7.89 -6.63 -19.98
N GLU A 32 -6.62 -6.81 -19.66
CA GLU A 32 -5.63 -7.44 -20.53
C GLU A 32 -5.75 -8.97 -20.54
N VAL A 33 -6.18 -9.58 -19.42
CA VAL A 33 -6.17 -11.03 -19.20
C VAL A 33 -7.54 -11.67 -19.44
N PHE A 34 -8.63 -10.96 -19.16
CA PHE A 34 -10.00 -11.47 -19.28
C PHE A 34 -10.65 -10.98 -20.55
N ASP A 35 -11.42 -11.88 -21.23
CA ASP A 35 -12.16 -11.52 -22.43
C ASP A 35 -13.20 -10.42 -22.20
N LYS A 36 -13.76 -10.33 -20.97
CA LYS A 36 -14.67 -9.26 -20.56
C LYS A 36 -14.65 -9.03 -19.06
N VAL A 37 -14.62 -7.77 -18.68
CA VAL A 37 -14.66 -7.31 -17.29
C VAL A 37 -15.82 -6.33 -17.12
N TRP A 38 -16.81 -6.72 -16.28
CA TRP A 38 -17.86 -5.80 -15.82
C TRP A 38 -17.46 -5.18 -14.49
N ILE A 39 -17.75 -3.90 -14.32
CA ILE A 39 -17.35 -3.14 -13.13
C ILE A 39 -18.60 -2.61 -12.44
N VAL A 40 -18.79 -3.02 -11.18
CA VAL A 40 -19.80 -2.48 -10.27
C VAL A 40 -19.07 -1.71 -9.17
N GLY A 41 -18.86 -0.41 -9.39
CA GLY A 41 -18.11 0.43 -8.44
C GLY A 41 -18.90 0.74 -7.17
N VAL A 42 -18.28 0.54 -6.01
CA VAL A 42 -18.80 1.01 -4.71
C VAL A 42 -18.21 2.39 -4.43
N LYS A 43 -19.06 3.40 -4.31
CA LYS A 43 -18.61 4.77 -4.02
C LYS A 43 -18.75 5.05 -2.53
N LYS A 44 -17.66 5.52 -1.91
CA LYS A 44 -17.68 6.02 -0.52
C LYS A 44 -18.12 7.49 -0.50
N SER A 45 -19.39 7.77 -0.33
CA SER A 45 -19.88 9.09 0.09
C SER A 45 -21.24 8.95 0.77
N ARG A 46 -21.59 9.88 1.66
CA ARG A 46 -22.91 9.86 2.34
C ARG A 46 -24.08 9.87 1.35
N ILE A 47 -23.97 10.60 0.25
CA ILE A 47 -24.99 10.68 -0.82
C ILE A 47 -25.12 9.32 -1.56
N ASN A 48 -24.05 8.55 -1.66
CA ASN A 48 -24.02 7.26 -2.37
C ASN A 48 -24.54 6.07 -1.55
N LEU A 49 -24.80 6.24 -0.24
CA LEU A 49 -25.40 5.18 0.57
C LEU A 49 -26.79 4.79 0.04
N CYS A 50 -27.55 5.75 -0.47
CA CYS A 50 -28.87 5.50 -1.08
C CYS A 50 -28.79 4.66 -2.37
N PHE A 51 -27.67 4.69 -3.09
CA PHE A 51 -27.46 3.90 -4.31
C PHE A 51 -26.84 2.53 -4.06
N PHE A 52 -26.36 2.26 -2.86
CA PHE A 52 -25.69 1.00 -2.52
C PHE A 52 -26.59 -0.24 -2.73
N PRO A 53 -27.89 -0.24 -2.34
CA PRO A 53 -28.78 -1.34 -2.66
C PRO A 53 -28.91 -1.62 -4.16
N PHE A 54 -29.01 -0.56 -4.98
CA PHE A 54 -29.09 -0.71 -6.45
C PHE A 54 -27.81 -1.29 -7.03
N GLN A 55 -26.64 -0.95 -6.47
CA GLN A 55 -25.36 -1.54 -6.88
C GLN A 55 -25.32 -3.03 -6.54
N ILE A 56 -25.81 -3.42 -5.37
CA ILE A 56 -25.92 -4.84 -4.98
C ILE A 56 -26.90 -5.58 -5.92
N MET A 57 -28.06 -5.01 -6.19
CA MET A 57 -29.04 -5.60 -7.13
C MET A 57 -28.43 -5.78 -8.52
N HIS A 58 -27.74 -4.77 -9.05
CA HIS A 58 -27.04 -4.86 -10.32
C HIS A 58 -25.94 -5.93 -10.31
N LEU A 59 -25.16 -6.02 -9.23
CA LEU A 59 -24.15 -7.06 -9.08
C LEU A 59 -24.78 -8.47 -9.08
N ILE A 60 -25.87 -8.67 -8.34
CA ILE A 60 -26.61 -9.94 -8.29
C ILE A 60 -27.14 -10.26 -9.68
N TRP A 61 -27.81 -9.31 -10.35
CA TRP A 61 -28.32 -9.48 -11.71
C TRP A 61 -27.22 -9.90 -12.68
N LEU A 62 -26.07 -9.17 -12.71
CA LEU A 62 -24.92 -9.55 -13.54
C LEU A 62 -24.42 -10.94 -13.22
N SER A 63 -24.37 -11.32 -11.93
CA SER A 63 -23.90 -12.64 -11.52
C SER A 63 -24.81 -13.78 -11.97
N LEU A 64 -26.11 -13.53 -12.07
CA LEU A 64 -27.10 -14.52 -12.51
C LEU A 64 -27.11 -14.68 -14.02
N ILE A 65 -27.04 -13.59 -14.79
CA ILE A 65 -27.03 -13.66 -16.26
C ILE A 65 -25.67 -14.10 -16.85
N HIS A 66 -24.59 -13.98 -16.06
CA HIS A 66 -23.26 -14.44 -16.43
C HIS A 66 -22.74 -15.53 -15.47
N PRO A 67 -23.33 -16.74 -15.46
CA PRO A 67 -23.04 -17.78 -14.47
C PRO A 67 -21.60 -18.32 -14.52
N LYS A 68 -20.88 -18.10 -15.62
CA LYS A 68 -19.47 -18.52 -15.80
C LYS A 68 -18.46 -17.43 -15.37
N ALA A 69 -18.90 -16.19 -15.12
CA ALA A 69 -18.01 -15.13 -14.69
C ALA A 69 -17.57 -15.34 -13.25
N ILE A 70 -16.31 -15.11 -12.95
CA ILE A 70 -15.82 -15.01 -11.58
C ILE A 70 -16.21 -13.66 -10.99
N ILE A 71 -16.33 -13.56 -9.67
CA ILE A 71 -16.71 -12.34 -8.97
C ILE A 71 -15.55 -11.92 -8.09
N VAL A 72 -14.93 -10.79 -8.39
CA VAL A 72 -13.90 -10.19 -7.55
C VAL A 72 -14.52 -9.12 -6.65
N VAL A 73 -14.34 -9.29 -5.34
CA VAL A 73 -14.71 -8.29 -4.32
C VAL A 73 -13.42 -7.73 -3.76
N SER A 74 -13.14 -6.43 -3.97
CA SER A 74 -11.89 -5.81 -3.53
C SER A 74 -12.13 -4.69 -2.52
N SER A 75 -12.24 -5.07 -1.27
CA SER A 75 -12.36 -4.18 -0.10
C SER A 75 -12.13 -4.97 1.20
N ASN A 76 -11.89 -4.26 2.28
CA ASN A 76 -11.91 -4.80 3.65
C ASN A 76 -12.95 -4.06 4.52
N SER A 77 -13.83 -3.29 3.91
CA SER A 77 -14.84 -2.50 4.59
C SER A 77 -16.12 -3.31 4.87
N TRP A 78 -17.02 -2.73 5.65
CA TRP A 78 -18.35 -3.30 5.92
C TRP A 78 -19.14 -3.56 4.64
N GLU A 79 -18.91 -2.79 3.57
CA GLU A 79 -19.56 -2.97 2.27
C GLU A 79 -19.26 -4.37 1.68
N SER A 80 -18.01 -4.85 1.82
CA SER A 80 -17.66 -6.20 1.35
C SER A 80 -18.43 -7.28 2.09
N ASN A 81 -18.61 -7.12 3.40
CA ASN A 81 -19.38 -8.08 4.19
C ASN A 81 -20.84 -8.16 3.74
N ILE A 82 -21.47 -7.01 3.48
CA ILE A 82 -22.85 -6.95 2.97
C ILE A 82 -22.93 -7.55 1.55
N ILE A 83 -22.00 -7.19 0.67
CA ILE A 83 -21.95 -7.73 -0.71
C ILE A 83 -21.83 -9.25 -0.67
N ILE A 84 -20.90 -9.79 0.13
CA ILE A 84 -20.67 -11.24 0.20
C ILE A 84 -21.89 -11.95 0.80
N LYS A 85 -22.52 -11.39 1.85
CA LYS A 85 -23.77 -11.92 2.42
C LYS A 85 -24.91 -11.95 1.38
N ALA A 86 -25.07 -10.87 0.62
CA ALA A 86 -26.08 -10.80 -0.44
C ALA A 86 -25.84 -11.85 -1.53
N LEU A 87 -24.58 -12.04 -1.95
CA LEU A 87 -24.22 -13.06 -2.93
C LEU A 87 -24.36 -14.50 -2.39
N ASP A 88 -24.19 -14.73 -1.06
CA ASP A 88 -24.42 -16.04 -0.43
C ASP A 88 -25.87 -16.46 -0.51
N ILE A 89 -26.84 -15.53 -0.34
CA ILE A 89 -28.27 -15.80 -0.51
C ILE A 89 -28.56 -16.42 -1.89
N PHE A 90 -27.87 -15.95 -2.93
CA PHE A 90 -28.00 -16.45 -4.30
C PHE A 90 -27.00 -17.58 -4.63
N LYS A 91 -26.36 -18.20 -3.62
CA LYS A 91 -25.40 -19.32 -3.74
C LYS A 91 -24.21 -19.03 -4.67
N GLN A 92 -23.73 -17.76 -4.69
CA GLN A 92 -22.63 -17.34 -5.55
C GLN A 92 -21.24 -17.44 -4.90
N THR A 93 -21.13 -17.83 -3.63
CA THR A 93 -19.88 -17.81 -2.83
C THR A 93 -18.72 -18.54 -3.47
N LYS A 94 -18.97 -19.70 -4.11
CA LYS A 94 -17.93 -20.48 -4.82
C LYS A 94 -17.33 -19.77 -6.04
N ARG A 95 -17.88 -18.64 -6.46
CA ARG A 95 -17.37 -17.79 -7.56
C ARG A 95 -16.64 -16.57 -7.06
N ILE A 96 -16.74 -16.28 -5.75
CA ILE A 96 -16.16 -15.07 -5.16
C ILE A 96 -14.67 -15.26 -4.90
N ARG A 97 -13.88 -14.31 -5.39
CA ARG A 97 -12.48 -14.07 -5.08
C ARG A 97 -12.42 -12.77 -4.28
N PHE A 98 -12.20 -12.91 -2.98
CA PHE A 98 -12.14 -11.75 -2.09
C PHE A 98 -10.72 -11.22 -1.99
N TRP A 99 -10.52 -10.00 -2.47
CA TRP A 99 -9.21 -9.35 -2.43
C TRP A 99 -9.15 -8.35 -1.29
N VAL A 100 -8.48 -8.74 -0.23
CA VAL A 100 -8.35 -7.91 0.98
C VAL A 100 -7.54 -6.66 0.66
N ALA A 101 -8.05 -5.51 1.11
CA ALA A 101 -7.36 -4.23 1.05
C ALA A 101 -7.11 -3.71 2.47
N GLY A 102 -5.85 -3.52 2.83
CA GLY A 102 -5.43 -3.10 4.17
C GLY A 102 -4.98 -4.24 5.07
N GLY A 103 -4.42 -3.89 6.24
CA GLY A 103 -3.67 -4.79 7.11
C GLY A 103 -4.47 -5.49 8.22
N SER A 104 -5.75 -5.19 8.41
CA SER A 104 -6.46 -5.57 9.64
C SER A 104 -7.54 -6.65 9.46
N PHE A 105 -7.77 -7.16 8.24
CA PHE A 105 -8.84 -8.13 7.99
C PHE A 105 -8.75 -9.37 8.90
N HIS A 106 -7.56 -9.95 9.05
CA HIS A 106 -7.33 -11.13 9.88
C HIS A 106 -7.67 -10.91 11.36
N LYS A 107 -7.60 -9.66 11.86
CA LYS A 107 -7.98 -9.30 13.23
C LYS A 107 -9.49 -9.35 13.43
N PHE A 108 -10.25 -8.89 12.41
CA PHE A 108 -11.72 -8.78 12.48
C PHE A 108 -12.47 -10.04 12.04
N VAL A 109 -11.79 -11.02 11.48
CA VAL A 109 -12.39 -12.32 11.14
C VAL A 109 -12.67 -13.10 12.42
N GLY A 110 -13.93 -13.48 12.61
CA GLY A 110 -14.45 -14.06 13.84
C GLY A 110 -15.23 -13.05 14.70
N GLU A 111 -15.05 -11.75 14.46
CA GLU A 111 -15.79 -10.68 15.15
C GLU A 111 -16.80 -10.03 14.18
N SER A 112 -16.31 -9.19 13.28
CA SER A 112 -17.14 -8.46 12.32
C SER A 112 -17.41 -9.25 11.03
N TYR A 113 -16.55 -10.23 10.70
CA TYR A 113 -16.67 -11.08 9.51
C TYR A 113 -16.88 -12.55 9.94
N SER A 114 -17.94 -13.17 9.42
CA SER A 114 -18.25 -14.57 9.72
C SER A 114 -17.21 -15.52 9.15
N ILE A 115 -16.56 -16.29 10.02
CA ILE A 115 -15.60 -17.34 9.61
C ILE A 115 -16.27 -18.31 8.63
N GLU A 116 -17.45 -18.82 8.98
CA GLU A 116 -18.16 -19.82 8.17
C GLU A 116 -18.55 -19.30 6.76
N LEU A 117 -18.93 -18.01 6.68
CA LEU A 117 -19.26 -17.40 5.39
C LEU A 117 -18.01 -17.27 4.51
N PHE A 118 -16.90 -16.76 5.09
CA PHE A 118 -15.69 -16.52 4.32
C PHE A 118 -14.95 -17.82 3.96
N LYS A 119 -15.10 -18.90 4.72
CA LYS A 119 -14.64 -20.24 4.33
C LYS A 119 -15.35 -20.80 3.09
N LYS A 120 -16.58 -20.37 2.81
CA LYS A 120 -17.31 -20.78 1.59
C LYS A 120 -16.79 -20.12 0.31
N LEU A 121 -16.04 -19.03 0.43
CA LEU A 121 -15.50 -18.33 -0.75
C LEU A 121 -14.55 -19.25 -1.52
N PHE A 122 -14.41 -18.99 -2.82
CA PHE A 122 -13.42 -19.72 -3.62
C PHE A 122 -12.00 -19.42 -3.15
N ALA A 123 -11.66 -18.13 -3.00
CA ALA A 123 -10.36 -17.68 -2.55
C ALA A 123 -10.42 -16.33 -1.81
N ILE A 124 -9.48 -16.15 -0.88
CA ILE A 124 -9.21 -14.90 -0.18
C ILE A 124 -7.76 -14.53 -0.46
N TYR A 125 -7.52 -13.37 -1.06
CA TYR A 125 -6.19 -12.87 -1.37
C TYR A 125 -5.77 -11.83 -0.35
N VAL A 126 -4.66 -12.09 0.31
CA VAL A 126 -4.09 -11.21 1.35
C VAL A 126 -2.71 -10.72 0.95
N GLN A 127 -2.30 -9.58 1.48
CA GLN A 127 -1.11 -8.86 1.01
C GLN A 127 0.15 -9.13 1.84
N SER A 128 0.11 -10.08 2.77
CA SER A 128 1.23 -10.42 3.65
C SER A 128 1.27 -11.92 3.91
N PRO A 129 2.46 -12.57 3.91
CA PRO A 129 2.63 -13.94 4.36
C PRO A 129 2.16 -14.15 5.81
N GLN A 130 2.38 -13.18 6.70
CA GLN A 130 1.92 -13.24 8.09
C GLN A 130 0.39 -13.31 8.17
N MET A 131 -0.33 -12.57 7.28
CA MET A 131 -1.80 -12.69 7.19
C MET A 131 -2.23 -14.09 6.75
N VAL A 132 -1.51 -14.73 5.83
CA VAL A 132 -1.79 -16.13 5.44
C VAL A 132 -1.68 -17.04 6.64
N VAL A 133 -0.61 -16.92 7.42
CA VAL A 133 -0.40 -17.71 8.64
C VAL A 133 -1.54 -17.49 9.64
N ALA A 134 -1.86 -16.22 9.94
CA ALA A 134 -2.93 -15.87 10.88
C ALA A 134 -4.31 -16.39 10.44
N MET A 135 -4.60 -16.35 9.15
CA MET A 135 -5.85 -16.88 8.60
C MET A 135 -5.90 -18.41 8.64
N LYS A 136 -4.78 -19.09 8.34
CA LYS A 136 -4.67 -20.55 8.47
C LYS A 136 -4.87 -21.02 9.91
N GLN A 137 -4.36 -20.30 10.89
CA GLN A 137 -4.59 -20.58 12.32
C GLN A 137 -6.08 -20.49 12.71
N LYS A 138 -6.88 -19.66 11.98
CA LYS A 138 -8.34 -19.58 12.13
C LYS A 138 -9.07 -20.66 11.29
N GLY A 139 -8.35 -21.60 10.69
CA GLY A 139 -8.89 -22.72 9.92
C GLY A 139 -9.35 -22.37 8.50
N PHE A 140 -8.74 -21.36 7.89
CA PHE A 140 -8.95 -21.05 6.47
C PHE A 140 -7.94 -21.81 5.60
N GLU A 141 -8.41 -22.52 4.59
CA GLU A 141 -7.57 -23.20 3.59
C GLU A 141 -7.51 -22.45 2.25
N ASN A 142 -8.47 -21.57 2.02
CA ASN A 142 -8.68 -20.84 0.77
C ASN A 142 -8.00 -19.46 0.76
N VAL A 143 -6.85 -19.30 1.44
CA VAL A 143 -6.11 -18.04 1.55
C VAL A 143 -4.81 -18.12 0.78
N TYR A 144 -4.57 -17.10 -0.06
CA TYR A 144 -3.40 -16.98 -0.91
C TYR A 144 -2.70 -15.64 -0.70
N TYR A 145 -1.37 -15.65 -0.71
CA TYR A 145 -0.58 -14.44 -0.70
C TYR A 145 -0.54 -13.82 -2.09
N VAL A 146 -0.89 -12.56 -2.18
CA VAL A 146 -0.70 -11.72 -3.38
C VAL A 146 -0.27 -10.34 -2.91
N PRO A 147 0.98 -9.96 -3.13
CA PRO A 147 1.50 -8.67 -2.68
C PRO A 147 0.78 -7.49 -3.33
N ASN A 148 0.93 -6.32 -2.75
CA ASN A 148 0.60 -5.08 -3.47
C ASN A 148 1.54 -4.93 -4.66
N SER A 149 1.12 -4.20 -5.68
CA SER A 149 1.90 -4.07 -6.91
C SER A 149 1.68 -2.72 -7.57
N LYS A 150 2.62 -2.33 -8.44
CA LYS A 150 2.57 -1.12 -9.26
C LYS A 150 2.79 -1.48 -10.73
N ARG A 151 2.35 -0.65 -11.65
CA ARG A 151 2.80 -0.71 -13.04
C ARG A 151 4.17 -0.05 -13.12
N ILE A 152 5.20 -0.81 -13.49
CA ILE A 152 6.58 -0.31 -13.53
C ILE A 152 7.05 -0.25 -14.99
N ASP A 153 6.75 0.86 -15.64
CA ASP A 153 7.18 1.13 -17.02
C ASP A 153 8.46 1.95 -17.08
N TYR A 154 8.93 2.45 -15.94
CA TYR A 154 10.07 3.34 -15.82
C TYR A 154 10.78 3.13 -14.47
N LEU A 155 12.09 3.14 -14.48
CA LEU A 155 12.94 3.24 -13.30
C LEU A 155 13.84 4.47 -13.51
N PRO A 156 13.84 5.46 -12.60
CA PRO A 156 14.71 6.62 -12.71
C PRO A 156 16.18 6.21 -12.63
N ALA A 157 17.05 7.01 -13.25
CA ALA A 157 18.48 6.80 -13.13
C ALA A 157 18.92 7.05 -11.67
N ILE A 158 19.60 6.08 -11.09
CA ILE A 158 20.18 6.23 -9.75
C ILE A 158 21.33 7.24 -9.86
N GLN A 159 21.20 8.34 -9.09
CA GLN A 159 22.28 9.26 -8.89
C GLN A 159 23.14 8.76 -7.73
N PRO A 160 24.44 8.49 -7.93
CA PRO A 160 25.30 8.05 -6.84
C PRO A 160 25.33 9.10 -5.71
N HIS A 161 25.10 8.67 -4.49
CA HIS A 161 25.36 9.52 -3.34
C HIS A 161 26.86 9.74 -3.20
N GLN A 162 27.28 11.02 -3.06
CA GLN A 162 28.67 11.37 -2.87
C GLN A 162 28.96 11.51 -1.36
N THR A 163 30.00 10.85 -0.90
CA THR A 163 30.47 10.95 0.48
C THR A 163 30.73 12.42 0.85
N ASN A 164 30.27 12.86 1.99
CA ASN A 164 30.28 14.23 2.50
C ASN A 164 29.21 15.19 1.97
N ASN A 165 28.27 14.74 1.18
CA ASN A 165 27.10 15.55 0.85
C ASN A 165 26.08 15.55 2.01
N GLU A 166 25.22 16.55 2.01
CA GLU A 166 24.02 16.58 2.84
C GLU A 166 23.13 15.36 2.55
N ILE A 167 22.69 14.65 3.59
CA ILE A 167 21.72 13.55 3.46
C ILE A 167 20.32 14.12 3.31
N LYS A 168 19.62 13.74 2.24
CA LYS A 168 18.26 14.16 1.95
C LYS A 168 17.26 13.07 2.31
N PHE A 169 16.59 13.27 3.43
CA PHE A 169 15.48 12.42 3.84
C PHE A 169 14.19 12.88 3.20
N VAL A 170 13.30 11.93 2.91
CA VAL A 170 11.95 12.23 2.44
C VAL A 170 10.90 11.44 3.23
N PHE A 171 9.84 12.11 3.61
CA PHE A 171 8.60 11.49 4.07
C PHE A 171 7.58 11.53 2.94
N LEU A 172 6.99 10.38 2.61
CA LEU A 172 6.02 10.25 1.53
C LEU A 172 4.79 9.47 2.01
N SER A 173 3.78 10.18 2.49
CA SER A 173 2.50 9.60 2.90
C SER A 173 1.50 10.72 3.15
N ARG A 174 0.23 10.39 3.48
CA ARG A 174 -0.66 11.37 4.09
C ARG A 174 -0.02 11.87 5.38
N VAL A 175 0.04 13.19 5.53
CA VAL A 175 0.61 13.82 6.73
C VAL A 175 -0.43 13.71 7.85
N HIS A 176 -0.17 12.80 8.79
CA HIS A 176 -1.01 12.47 9.94
C HIS A 176 -0.11 12.09 11.13
N PRO A 177 -0.47 12.39 12.39
CA PRO A 177 0.31 11.99 13.56
C PRO A 177 0.71 10.52 13.55
N ASP A 178 -0.26 9.61 13.33
CA ASP A 178 -0.03 8.15 13.32
C ASP A 178 0.86 7.66 12.16
N LYS A 179 1.24 8.55 11.24
CA LYS A 179 2.26 8.26 10.23
C LYS A 179 3.69 8.55 10.73
N GLY A 180 3.81 8.91 12.01
CA GLY A 180 5.09 9.12 12.68
C GLY A 180 5.70 10.49 12.41
N CYS A 181 4.92 11.49 11.93
CA CYS A 181 5.45 12.83 11.69
C CYS A 181 6.08 13.44 12.95
N GLY A 182 5.47 13.26 14.13
CA GLY A 182 6.01 13.74 15.41
C GLY A 182 7.38 13.12 15.70
N LEU A 183 7.54 11.80 15.51
CA LEU A 183 8.82 11.12 15.71
C LEU A 183 9.93 11.71 14.83
N ILE A 184 9.58 12.06 13.58
CA ILE A 184 10.53 12.70 12.65
C ILE A 184 10.94 14.09 13.17
N PHE A 185 10.00 14.94 13.59
CA PHE A 185 10.33 16.27 14.11
C PHE A 185 11.17 16.22 15.40
N ASP A 186 10.87 15.28 16.29
CA ASP A 186 11.66 15.08 17.51
C ASP A 186 13.08 14.63 17.19
N SER A 187 13.24 13.73 16.19
CA SER A 187 14.55 13.30 15.70
C SER A 187 15.32 14.46 15.03
N VAL A 188 14.64 15.25 14.19
CA VAL A 188 15.25 16.45 13.56
C VAL A 188 15.76 17.43 14.61
N LYS A 189 14.97 17.69 15.66
CA LYS A 189 15.39 18.56 16.76
C LYS A 189 16.71 18.10 17.37
N ARG A 190 16.78 16.82 17.73
CA ARG A 190 17.97 16.24 18.38
C ARG A 190 19.18 16.22 17.44
N LEU A 191 18.99 15.82 16.19
CA LEU A 191 20.06 15.76 15.19
C LEU A 191 20.60 17.18 14.88
N ASN A 192 19.75 18.20 14.84
CA ASN A 192 20.20 19.59 14.69
C ASN A 192 21.10 20.05 15.85
N GLU A 193 20.83 19.57 17.07
CA GLU A 193 21.68 19.87 18.25
C GLU A 193 23.04 19.14 18.16
N ILE A 194 23.10 17.94 17.56
CA ILE A 194 24.30 17.10 17.54
C ILE A 194 25.18 17.40 16.32
N VAL A 195 24.65 17.42 15.10
CA VAL A 195 25.45 17.56 13.88
C VAL A 195 25.18 18.85 13.10
N GLY A 196 24.15 19.59 13.48
CA GLY A 196 23.75 20.82 12.81
C GLY A 196 22.84 20.60 11.57
N PRO A 197 22.03 21.62 11.27
CA PRO A 197 20.99 21.51 10.23
C PRO A 197 21.52 21.51 8.79
N GLN A 198 22.82 21.75 8.58
CA GLN A 198 23.46 21.72 7.25
C GLN A 198 23.90 20.31 6.83
N LYS A 199 23.82 19.32 7.71
CA LYS A 199 24.24 17.95 7.42
C LYS A 199 23.15 17.09 6.80
N PHE A 200 21.90 17.49 6.96
CA PHE A 200 20.75 16.77 6.45
C PHE A 200 19.55 17.67 6.24
N SER A 201 18.62 17.21 5.39
CA SER A 201 17.31 17.83 5.23
C SER A 201 16.18 16.78 5.27
N VAL A 202 14.98 17.24 5.58
CA VAL A 202 13.76 16.39 5.58
C VAL A 202 12.65 17.09 4.82
N ASP A 203 12.24 16.49 3.70
CA ASP A 203 11.12 16.98 2.90
C ASP A 203 9.88 16.09 3.09
N PHE A 204 8.73 16.73 3.29
CA PHE A 204 7.45 16.05 3.45
C PHE A 204 6.60 16.19 2.21
N TYR A 205 6.13 15.06 1.67
CA TYR A 205 5.14 14.98 0.59
C TYR A 205 3.88 14.27 1.07
N GLY A 206 2.73 14.81 0.70
CA GLY A 206 1.42 14.20 0.90
C GLY A 206 0.34 15.18 1.34
N GLU A 207 -0.90 14.75 1.26
CA GLU A 207 -2.04 15.53 1.73
C GLU A 207 -2.02 15.61 3.26
N ILE A 208 -2.11 16.83 3.79
CA ILE A 208 -2.16 17.05 5.24
C ILE A 208 -3.57 16.78 5.73
N PHE A 209 -3.70 15.98 6.77
CA PHE A 209 -4.96 15.74 7.45
C PHE A 209 -5.49 17.05 8.06
N PRO A 210 -6.75 17.43 7.83
CA PRO A 210 -7.25 18.76 8.19
C PRO A 210 -7.00 19.15 9.64
N GLU A 211 -7.22 18.21 10.57
CA GLU A 211 -7.10 18.41 12.01
C GLU A 211 -5.65 18.60 12.48
N TYR A 212 -4.69 18.13 11.69
CA TYR A 212 -3.25 18.23 12.00
C TYR A 212 -2.56 19.38 11.27
N ARG A 213 -3.26 20.05 10.35
CA ARG A 213 -2.66 21.01 9.42
C ARG A 213 -1.94 22.16 10.10
N GLN A 214 -2.56 22.79 11.10
CA GLN A 214 -2.00 23.96 11.77
C GLN A 214 -0.73 23.59 12.54
N GLU A 215 -0.79 22.55 13.34
CA GLU A 215 0.34 22.04 14.13
C GLU A 215 1.50 21.64 13.22
N PHE A 216 1.22 20.86 12.17
CA PHE A 216 2.25 20.40 11.22
C PHE A 216 2.98 21.57 10.54
N LEU A 217 2.26 22.57 10.03
CA LEU A 217 2.88 23.71 9.36
C LEU A 217 3.70 24.58 10.33
N GLN A 218 3.29 24.68 11.60
CA GLN A 218 4.07 25.34 12.63
C GLN A 218 5.38 24.58 12.91
N LEU A 219 5.32 23.25 13.01
CA LEU A 219 6.51 22.41 13.19
C LEU A 219 7.47 22.55 12.00
N VAL A 220 6.97 22.50 10.76
CA VAL A 220 7.79 22.72 9.55
C VAL A 220 8.51 24.06 9.61
N SER A 221 7.81 25.13 10.00
CA SER A 221 8.41 26.48 10.07
C SER A 221 9.45 26.66 11.19
N SER A 222 9.51 25.72 12.13
CA SER A 222 10.45 25.78 13.28
C SER A 222 11.86 25.31 12.91
N TYR A 223 12.05 24.67 11.75
CA TYR A 223 13.33 24.10 11.34
C TYR A 223 13.71 24.54 9.93
N GLN A 224 14.94 25.07 9.76
CA GLN A 224 15.43 25.56 8.47
C GLN A 224 15.72 24.44 7.45
N ASN A 225 15.96 23.22 7.94
CA ASN A 225 16.24 22.03 7.13
C ASN A 225 15.03 21.09 6.96
N VAL A 226 13.81 21.60 7.23
CA VAL A 226 12.57 20.86 7.00
C VAL A 226 11.68 21.64 6.06
N SER A 227 11.09 20.96 5.08
CA SER A 227 10.15 21.58 4.14
C SER A 227 8.92 20.70 3.88
N TYR A 228 7.79 21.36 3.61
CA TYR A 228 6.61 20.72 3.06
C TYR A 228 6.49 21.05 1.58
N LYS A 229 6.53 20.01 0.74
CA LYS A 229 6.55 20.14 -0.74
C LYS A 229 5.20 19.90 -1.39
N GLY A 230 4.14 19.65 -0.61
CA GLY A 230 2.82 19.39 -1.15
C GLY A 230 2.62 17.95 -1.63
N PHE A 231 1.86 17.78 -2.71
CA PHE A 231 1.58 16.47 -3.29
C PHE A 231 2.59 16.11 -4.37
N LEU A 232 3.11 14.88 -4.34
CA LEU A 232 3.98 14.33 -5.38
C LEU A 232 3.18 13.36 -6.26
N ASN A 233 3.13 13.62 -7.56
CA ASN A 233 2.43 12.77 -8.51
C ASN A 233 3.31 11.60 -8.99
N LEU A 234 3.10 10.42 -8.43
CA LEU A 234 3.81 9.19 -8.80
C LEU A 234 3.08 8.35 -9.85
N THR A 235 2.21 8.97 -10.66
CA THR A 235 1.67 8.36 -11.87
C THR A 235 2.47 8.73 -13.11
N GLU A 236 3.44 9.63 -12.98
CA GLU A 236 4.28 10.17 -14.03
C GLU A 236 5.76 10.03 -13.69
N ARG A 237 6.61 10.06 -14.71
CA ARG A 237 8.07 9.90 -14.56
C ARG A 237 8.68 10.97 -13.68
N ASP A 238 8.30 12.23 -13.88
CA ASP A 238 8.85 13.38 -13.15
C ASP A 238 8.70 13.23 -11.62
N GLY A 239 7.62 12.57 -11.17
CA GLY A 239 7.44 12.27 -9.76
C GLY A 239 8.46 11.28 -9.23
N TYR A 240 8.77 10.24 -9.98
CA TYR A 240 9.79 9.27 -9.62
C TYR A 240 11.20 9.86 -9.73
N ASP A 241 11.47 10.69 -10.76
CA ASP A 241 12.76 11.40 -10.90
C ASP A 241 12.97 12.38 -9.74
N THR A 242 11.92 13.06 -9.29
CA THR A 242 11.97 13.93 -8.10
C THR A 242 12.28 13.10 -6.85
N LEU A 243 11.60 11.97 -6.68
CA LEU A 243 11.80 11.11 -5.50
C LEU A 243 13.21 10.49 -5.49
N ALA A 244 13.76 10.14 -6.66
CA ALA A 244 15.11 9.59 -6.80
C ALA A 244 16.25 10.57 -6.41
N GLN A 245 15.95 11.86 -6.21
CA GLN A 245 16.92 12.86 -5.76
C GLN A 245 17.17 12.83 -4.24
N TYR A 246 16.35 12.08 -3.50
CA TYR A 246 16.53 11.85 -2.06
C TYR A 246 17.44 10.64 -1.81
N ASP A 247 17.90 10.52 -0.56
CA ASP A 247 18.81 9.45 -0.18
C ASP A 247 18.10 8.34 0.61
N VAL A 248 17.15 8.71 1.47
CA VAL A 248 16.46 7.77 2.36
C VAL A 248 15.00 8.18 2.56
N MET A 249 14.08 7.22 2.52
CA MET A 249 12.69 7.46 2.90
C MET A 249 12.46 7.16 4.38
N LEU A 250 11.80 8.08 5.08
CA LEU A 250 11.35 7.89 6.46
C LEU A 250 9.90 7.39 6.47
N PHE A 251 9.66 6.22 7.05
CA PHE A 251 8.35 5.59 7.14
C PHE A 251 8.07 5.02 8.55
N PRO A 252 8.17 5.86 9.63
CA PRO A 252 7.97 5.43 11.00
C PRO A 252 6.50 5.35 11.39
N THR A 253 5.66 4.77 10.50
CA THR A 253 4.20 4.71 10.64
C THR A 253 3.76 3.76 11.75
N TYR A 254 2.72 4.14 12.49
CA TYR A 254 1.94 3.27 13.37
C TYR A 254 0.43 3.37 13.05
N TRP A 255 0.10 3.74 11.82
CA TRP A 255 -1.27 3.84 11.34
C TRP A 255 -1.96 2.48 11.37
N HIS A 256 -3.06 2.38 12.14
CA HIS A 256 -3.78 1.11 12.39
C HIS A 256 -4.28 0.41 11.12
N GLY A 257 -4.57 1.15 10.05
CA GLY A 257 -5.04 0.60 8.76
C GLY A 257 -3.92 0.30 7.77
N GLU A 258 -2.64 0.36 8.17
CA GLU A 258 -1.53 0.03 7.28
C GLU A 258 -1.60 -1.44 6.88
N GLY A 259 -1.60 -1.67 5.57
CA GLY A 259 -1.45 -3.01 5.00
C GLY A 259 -0.06 -3.14 4.36
N PHE A 260 -0.01 -3.64 3.13
CA PHE A 260 1.19 -3.53 2.31
C PHE A 260 1.26 -2.10 1.74
N PRO A 261 2.17 -1.24 2.23
CA PRO A 261 2.19 0.16 1.87
C PRO A 261 2.70 0.36 0.45
N GLY A 262 1.86 0.91 -0.44
CA GLY A 262 2.23 1.17 -1.83
C GLY A 262 3.39 2.17 -1.99
N VAL A 263 3.59 3.04 -1.01
CA VAL A 263 4.69 4.02 -1.00
C VAL A 263 6.06 3.36 -0.84
N VAL A 264 6.14 2.17 -0.23
CA VAL A 264 7.38 1.38 -0.16
C VAL A 264 7.81 0.95 -1.57
N ILE A 265 6.85 0.52 -2.42
CA ILE A 265 7.16 0.19 -3.81
C ILE A 265 7.59 1.46 -4.58
N ASP A 266 6.95 2.61 -4.31
CA ASP A 266 7.35 3.88 -4.94
C ASP A 266 8.78 4.27 -4.56
N ALA A 267 9.17 4.09 -3.28
CA ALA A 267 10.53 4.28 -2.83
C ALA A 267 11.52 3.33 -3.55
N TYR A 268 11.17 2.06 -3.67
CA TYR A 268 11.99 1.07 -4.36
C TYR A 268 12.18 1.40 -5.85
N ILE A 269 11.12 1.81 -6.56
CA ILE A 269 11.20 2.27 -7.94
C ILE A 269 12.22 3.41 -8.06
N SER A 270 12.24 4.33 -7.10
CA SER A 270 13.14 5.47 -7.05
C SER A 270 14.53 5.15 -6.48
N GLY A 271 14.79 3.90 -6.11
CA GLY A 271 16.07 3.50 -5.53
C GLY A 271 16.30 4.06 -4.13
N LEU A 272 15.25 4.24 -3.31
CA LEU A 272 15.38 4.77 -1.96
C LEU A 272 15.35 3.67 -0.92
N PRO A 273 16.38 3.50 -0.10
CA PRO A 273 16.31 2.74 1.14
C PRO A 273 15.33 3.38 2.12
N ILE A 274 14.81 2.58 3.03
CA ILE A 274 13.72 3.01 3.91
C ILE A 274 14.09 2.76 5.37
N ILE A 275 13.92 3.75 6.23
CA ILE A 275 13.83 3.53 7.67
C ILE A 275 12.34 3.38 8.00
N ALA A 276 11.90 2.16 8.30
CA ALA A 276 10.49 1.85 8.58
C ALA A 276 10.31 1.30 9.99
N SER A 277 9.16 1.58 10.58
CA SER A 277 8.75 0.91 11.82
C SER A 277 8.39 -0.57 11.58
N ASP A 278 8.49 -1.39 12.62
CA ASP A 278 8.06 -2.80 12.65
C ASP A 278 6.51 -2.95 12.69
N TRP A 279 5.80 -1.89 12.31
CA TRP A 279 4.35 -1.84 12.37
C TRP A 279 3.68 -2.73 11.33
N ASN A 280 2.72 -3.54 11.78
CA ASN A 280 1.94 -4.48 10.95
C ASN A 280 2.85 -5.36 10.07
N PHE A 281 2.89 -5.13 8.76
CA PHE A 281 3.58 -5.98 7.79
C PHE A 281 4.77 -5.28 7.12
N ASN A 282 5.27 -4.20 7.68
CA ASN A 282 6.44 -3.51 7.12
C ASN A 282 7.67 -4.44 7.08
N THR A 283 7.79 -5.34 8.06
CA THR A 283 8.84 -6.37 8.13
C THR A 283 8.74 -7.44 7.03
N ASP A 284 7.57 -7.58 6.37
CA ASP A 284 7.43 -8.48 5.21
C ASP A 284 7.97 -7.85 3.92
N VAL A 285 8.18 -6.53 3.91
CA VAL A 285 8.50 -5.76 2.70
C VAL A 285 9.87 -5.13 2.78
N VAL A 286 10.20 -4.49 3.90
CA VAL A 286 11.51 -3.86 4.13
C VAL A 286 12.44 -4.90 4.74
N THR A 287 13.54 -5.16 4.04
CA THR A 287 14.57 -6.14 4.41
C THR A 287 15.90 -5.43 4.65
N GLU A 288 16.87 -6.11 5.24
CA GLU A 288 18.22 -5.60 5.47
C GLU A 288 18.92 -5.12 4.18
N SER A 289 18.51 -5.61 3.02
CA SER A 289 19.04 -5.18 1.72
C SER A 289 18.37 -3.93 1.16
N THR A 290 17.21 -3.52 1.69
CA THR A 290 16.41 -2.41 1.18
C THR A 290 16.15 -1.32 2.20
N GLY A 291 16.60 -1.49 3.45
CA GLY A 291 16.41 -0.51 4.49
C GLY A 291 16.61 -1.05 5.89
N VAL A 292 16.07 -0.34 6.87
CA VAL A 292 16.21 -0.64 8.29
C VAL A 292 14.82 -0.67 8.94
N ILE A 293 14.58 -1.66 9.78
CA ILE A 293 13.39 -1.75 10.63
C ILE A 293 13.72 -1.27 12.03
N ILE A 294 12.89 -0.36 12.54
CA ILE A 294 12.97 0.14 13.91
C ILE A 294 11.68 -0.24 14.68
N PRO A 295 11.71 -0.34 16.02
CA PRO A 295 10.48 -0.48 16.79
C PRO A 295 9.54 0.70 16.55
N HIS A 296 8.24 0.45 16.46
CA HIS A 296 7.24 1.51 16.34
C HIS A 296 7.19 2.34 17.63
N HIS A 297 6.89 3.63 17.52
CA HIS A 297 6.94 4.61 18.61
C HIS A 297 8.34 4.83 19.24
N ASP A 298 9.40 4.33 18.64
CA ASP A 298 10.77 4.50 19.15
C ASP A 298 11.47 5.65 18.41
N GLN A 299 11.32 6.85 18.95
CA GLN A 299 11.98 8.07 18.43
C GLN A 299 13.51 7.96 18.51
N LYS A 300 14.03 7.42 19.63
CA LYS A 300 15.47 7.29 19.83
C LYS A 300 16.10 6.38 18.76
N ARG A 301 15.45 5.27 18.46
CA ARG A 301 15.93 4.37 17.42
C ARG A 301 15.84 4.99 16.02
N LEU A 302 14.81 5.80 15.74
CA LEU A 302 14.74 6.57 14.50
C LEU A 302 15.89 7.54 14.37
N GLU A 303 16.20 8.30 15.44
CA GLU A 303 17.32 9.23 15.52
C GLU A 303 18.67 8.51 15.27
N GLU A 304 18.91 7.38 15.95
CA GLU A 304 20.12 6.59 15.80
C GLU A 304 20.31 6.10 14.36
N GLU A 305 19.25 5.63 13.71
CA GLU A 305 19.36 5.14 12.33
C GLU A 305 19.50 6.30 11.32
N MET A 306 18.85 7.43 11.54
CA MET A 306 19.09 8.63 10.73
C MET A 306 20.55 9.10 10.87
N MET A 307 21.12 9.07 12.09
CA MET A 307 22.51 9.45 12.34
C MET A 307 23.47 8.56 11.56
N LYS A 308 23.26 7.23 11.56
CA LYS A 308 24.14 6.31 10.81
C LYS A 308 24.18 6.59 9.30
N PHE A 309 23.04 7.02 8.72
CA PHE A 309 23.03 7.49 7.34
C PHE A 309 23.83 8.79 7.18
N ILE A 310 23.71 9.74 8.11
CA ILE A 310 24.44 11.02 8.09
C ILE A 310 25.94 10.79 8.24
N ASP A 311 26.36 9.88 9.10
CA ASP A 311 27.77 9.56 9.37
C ASP A 311 28.40 8.65 8.29
N GLY A 312 27.58 8.17 7.32
CA GLY A 312 28.05 7.31 6.23
C GLY A 312 28.37 5.88 6.64
N GLU A 313 27.81 5.40 7.76
CA GLU A 313 27.93 3.98 8.17
C GLU A 313 27.21 3.04 7.20
N TYR A 314 26.20 3.54 6.49
CA TYR A 314 25.46 2.78 5.50
C TYR A 314 25.92 3.07 4.06
N GLU A 315 26.15 2.02 3.27
CA GLU A 315 26.48 2.13 1.85
C GLU A 315 25.20 2.39 1.02
N ILE A 316 24.78 3.66 0.92
CA ILE A 316 23.55 4.11 0.27
C ILE A 316 23.44 3.59 -1.17
N ASN A 317 24.55 3.60 -1.91
CA ASN A 317 24.52 3.20 -3.32
C ASN A 317 24.20 1.71 -3.50
N SER A 318 24.63 0.86 -2.57
CA SER A 318 24.25 -0.56 -2.53
C SER A 318 22.75 -0.72 -2.30
N PHE A 319 22.21 0.00 -1.30
CA PHE A 319 20.76 0.01 -1.05
C PHE A 319 19.96 0.45 -2.28
N ARG A 320 20.41 1.50 -2.98
CA ARG A 320 19.71 2.04 -4.16
C ARG A 320 19.50 0.98 -5.23
N HIS A 321 20.56 0.24 -5.56
CA HIS A 321 20.50 -0.84 -6.55
C HIS A 321 19.58 -1.99 -6.08
N ASN A 322 19.70 -2.38 -4.82
CA ASN A 322 18.85 -3.43 -4.23
C ASN A 322 17.37 -3.04 -4.25
N CYS A 323 17.04 -1.78 -3.90
CA CYS A 323 15.67 -1.26 -3.95
C CYS A 323 15.09 -1.36 -5.37
N GLN A 324 15.81 -0.89 -6.40
CA GLN A 324 15.31 -0.97 -7.77
C GLN A 324 15.18 -2.41 -8.29
N ASN A 325 16.06 -3.30 -7.86
CA ASN A 325 15.94 -4.72 -8.21
C ASN A 325 14.72 -5.34 -7.54
N THR A 326 14.51 -5.05 -6.26
CA THR A 326 13.34 -5.51 -5.49
C THR A 326 12.03 -4.92 -6.05
N ALA A 327 12.04 -3.66 -6.53
CA ALA A 327 10.87 -3.05 -7.15
C ALA A 327 10.29 -3.91 -8.29
N LYS A 328 11.14 -4.53 -9.11
CA LYS A 328 10.74 -5.34 -10.27
C LYS A 328 9.85 -6.53 -9.86
N GLU A 329 10.02 -7.07 -8.65
CA GLU A 329 9.22 -8.17 -8.12
C GLU A 329 7.77 -7.74 -7.88
N TYR A 330 7.53 -6.45 -7.69
CA TYR A 330 6.21 -5.85 -7.46
C TYR A 330 5.59 -5.26 -8.74
N ASP A 331 6.14 -5.53 -9.93
CA ASP A 331 5.47 -5.17 -11.19
C ASP A 331 4.14 -5.94 -11.29
N ASN A 332 3.05 -5.24 -11.54
CA ASN A 332 1.72 -5.86 -11.61
C ASN A 332 1.59 -6.87 -12.75
N ARG A 333 2.41 -6.78 -13.80
CA ARG A 333 2.47 -7.77 -14.88
C ARG A 333 3.08 -9.09 -14.43
N LEU A 334 4.00 -9.04 -13.46
CA LEU A 334 4.58 -10.23 -12.83
C LEU A 334 3.64 -10.77 -11.74
N VAL A 335 3.24 -9.90 -10.80
CA VAL A 335 2.35 -10.27 -9.66
C VAL A 335 1.01 -10.80 -10.16
N LEU A 336 0.48 -10.27 -11.27
CA LEU A 336 -0.77 -10.71 -11.90
C LEU A 336 -0.48 -11.34 -13.28
N SER A 337 0.63 -12.06 -13.42
CA SER A 337 0.90 -12.87 -14.63
C SER A 337 -0.13 -13.97 -14.79
N GLU A 338 -0.38 -14.41 -16.02
CA GLU A 338 -1.31 -15.51 -16.27
C GLU A 338 -0.94 -16.77 -15.49
N GLN A 339 0.36 -17.08 -15.41
CA GLN A 339 0.86 -18.21 -14.63
C GLN A 339 0.47 -18.08 -13.15
N HIS A 340 0.71 -16.92 -12.53
CA HIS A 340 0.36 -16.70 -11.13
C HIS A 340 -1.16 -16.68 -10.93
N LEU A 341 -1.91 -16.04 -11.83
CA LEU A 341 -3.37 -16.05 -11.78
C LEU A 341 -3.98 -17.47 -11.89
N LYS A 342 -3.33 -18.38 -12.63
CA LYS A 342 -3.71 -19.82 -12.63
C LYS A 342 -3.39 -20.45 -11.28
N GLN A 343 -2.21 -20.25 -10.73
CA GLN A 343 -1.79 -20.82 -9.44
C GLN A 343 -2.72 -20.45 -8.29
N ILE A 344 -3.19 -19.20 -8.25
CA ILE A 344 -4.12 -18.70 -7.23
C ILE A 344 -5.60 -18.90 -7.60
N GLY A 345 -5.91 -19.61 -8.69
CA GLY A 345 -7.28 -19.95 -9.10
C GLY A 345 -8.11 -18.78 -9.64
N MET A 346 -7.46 -17.72 -10.12
CA MET A 346 -8.16 -16.61 -10.77
C MET A 346 -8.59 -16.94 -12.20
N ILE A 347 -7.81 -17.71 -12.92
CA ILE A 347 -8.11 -18.21 -14.27
C ILE A 347 -7.81 -19.70 -14.35
N LYS A 348 -8.34 -20.38 -15.38
CA LYS A 348 -8.13 -21.81 -15.61
C LYS A 348 -6.84 -22.09 -16.37
#